data_46253e3d186187b04f1fd139c01e2ce4
#
_entry.id   46253e3d186187b04f1fd139c01e2ce4
#
_cell.length_a   1.000
_cell.length_b   1.000
_cell.length_c   1.000
_cell.angle_alpha   90.00
_cell.angle_beta   90.00
_cell.angle_gamma   90.00
#
_symmetry.space_group_name_H-M   'P 1'
#
loop_
_entity.id
_entity.type
_entity.pdbx_description
1 polymer ?
#
loop_
_entity_poly.entity_id
_entity_poly.type
_entity_poly.pdbx_seq_one_letter_code
_entity_poly.pdbx_strand_id
1 'polypeptide(L)'
;MSKQGKRDFRPNIHFTPEKNWNNDPNGLIYIDGIWHLYYQHNPNDVVWGPMHWGHAVSKDLIHWEHLPVALYPDEIGTMYSGSMAYDENNTSGFAKYGEKPMVAVYTAHNMETGLEQQCIAYSLDQGKHFEKYYGNPVIENPGTPDFRDPRVFWNDKKDCWSLVLASGDHAEFYASQDLKNWKKTGEFGVGVNKVPTVWECTDLIRAKTGNEFDGFKWILIVSMIHPGTEG
;
A
#
# COMPACT_ATOMS: atom_id res chain seq x y z
N MET A 1 21.63 43.83 -11.73
CA MET A 1 20.53 43.11 -11.05
C MET A 1 20.75 41.61 -11.27
N SER A 2 21.29 40.90 -10.29
CA SER A 2 21.52 39.47 -10.35
C SER A 2 20.16 38.76 -10.36
N LYS A 3 19.89 37.95 -11.37
CA LYS A 3 18.77 36.99 -11.36
C LYS A 3 19.03 36.04 -10.20
N GLN A 4 18.35 36.22 -9.08
CA GLN A 4 18.27 35.19 -8.06
C GLN A 4 17.65 33.96 -8.73
N GLY A 5 18.48 32.95 -9.03
CA GLY A 5 18.02 31.67 -9.56
C GLY A 5 17.01 31.09 -8.56
N LYS A 6 15.85 30.67 -9.07
CA LYS A 6 14.86 29.91 -8.31
C LYS A 6 15.61 28.75 -7.67
N ARG A 7 15.65 28.67 -6.34
CA ARG A 7 16.23 27.51 -5.64
C ARG A 7 15.40 26.29 -6.03
N ASP A 8 16.06 25.30 -6.59
CA ASP A 8 15.46 23.99 -6.79
C ASP A 8 15.57 23.21 -5.48
N PHE A 9 14.42 22.90 -4.87
CA PHE A 9 14.34 22.14 -3.63
C PHE A 9 14.14 20.63 -3.87
N ARG A 10 14.15 20.21 -5.13
CA ARG A 10 14.03 18.78 -5.45
C ARG A 10 15.21 18.00 -4.87
N PRO A 11 14.95 16.92 -4.12
CA PRO A 11 16.00 16.04 -3.62
C PRO A 11 16.86 15.46 -4.75
N ASN A 12 18.15 15.29 -4.49
CA ASN A 12 19.09 14.69 -5.45
C ASN A 12 19.24 13.17 -5.30
N ILE A 13 18.78 12.60 -4.17
CA ILE A 13 19.00 11.19 -3.83
C ILE A 13 17.66 10.46 -3.64
N HIS A 14 16.70 11.11 -2.96
CA HIS A 14 15.40 10.50 -2.71
C HIS A 14 14.53 10.49 -3.96
N PHE A 15 13.68 9.44 -4.09
CA PHE A 15 12.66 9.41 -5.12
C PHE A 15 11.77 10.65 -5.06
N THR A 16 11.44 11.19 -6.21
CA THR A 16 10.41 12.23 -6.38
C THR A 16 9.67 11.99 -7.68
N PRO A 17 8.37 12.29 -7.77
CA PRO A 17 7.64 12.25 -9.04
C PRO A 17 8.21 13.29 -10.00
N GLU A 18 7.95 13.15 -11.29
CA GLU A 18 8.35 14.17 -12.27
C GLU A 18 7.77 15.54 -11.95
N LYS A 19 6.52 15.56 -11.48
CA LYS A 19 5.79 16.77 -11.10
C LYS A 19 4.66 16.43 -10.13
N ASN A 20 4.10 17.48 -9.51
CA ASN A 20 2.90 17.45 -8.70
C ASN A 20 3.07 16.70 -7.36
N TRP A 21 1.97 16.47 -6.65
CA TRP A 21 1.96 15.93 -5.31
C TRP A 21 2.31 14.44 -5.25
N ASN A 22 3.10 14.07 -4.28
CA ASN A 22 3.21 12.68 -3.80
C ASN A 22 3.37 12.65 -2.27
N ASN A 23 2.95 11.55 -1.67
CA ASN A 23 3.22 11.21 -0.27
C ASN A 23 3.70 9.76 -0.16
N ASP A 24 2.88 8.83 0.30
CA ASP A 24 3.31 7.49 0.68
C ASP A 24 3.85 6.66 -0.49
N PRO A 25 4.95 5.92 -0.28
CA PRO A 25 5.31 4.83 -1.17
C PRO A 25 4.32 3.67 -1.01
N ASN A 26 3.89 3.10 -2.13
CA ASN A 26 2.97 1.97 -2.17
C ASN A 26 3.57 0.82 -2.97
N GLY A 27 3.20 -0.40 -2.62
CA GLY A 27 3.40 -1.56 -3.47
C GLY A 27 4.83 -1.79 -3.95
N LEU A 28 5.85 -1.37 -3.16
CA LEU A 28 7.25 -1.63 -3.52
C LEU A 28 7.49 -3.14 -3.63
N ILE A 29 7.92 -3.59 -4.80
CA ILE A 29 8.13 -5.01 -5.07
C ILE A 29 9.28 -5.22 -6.07
N TYR A 30 10.01 -6.33 -5.92
CA TYR A 30 11.09 -6.73 -6.81
C TYR A 30 10.69 -7.97 -7.60
N ILE A 31 10.64 -7.84 -8.94
CA ILE A 31 10.24 -8.92 -9.84
C ILE A 31 11.17 -8.92 -11.05
N ASP A 32 11.71 -10.09 -11.40
CA ASP A 32 12.52 -10.31 -12.61
C ASP A 32 13.67 -9.30 -12.81
N GLY A 33 14.31 -8.89 -11.69
CA GLY A 33 15.44 -7.95 -11.73
C GLY A 33 15.06 -6.48 -11.71
N ILE A 34 13.78 -6.15 -11.58
CA ILE A 34 13.25 -4.78 -11.58
C ILE A 34 12.52 -4.51 -10.27
N TRP A 35 12.83 -3.38 -9.66
CA TRP A 35 12.05 -2.80 -8.58
C TRP A 35 10.89 -2.00 -9.17
N HIS A 36 9.68 -2.24 -8.70
CA HIS A 36 8.51 -1.44 -8.99
C HIS A 36 8.14 -0.66 -7.73
N LEU A 37 8.02 0.64 -7.85
CA LEU A 37 7.54 1.54 -6.82
C LEU A 37 6.25 2.17 -7.32
N TYR A 38 5.19 1.98 -6.57
CA TYR A 38 3.97 2.77 -6.71
C TYR A 38 3.95 3.82 -5.60
N TYR A 39 3.18 4.87 -5.76
CA TYR A 39 3.14 5.94 -4.76
C TYR A 39 1.83 6.72 -4.85
N GLN A 40 1.41 7.25 -3.73
CA GLN A 40 0.30 8.20 -3.66
C GLN A 40 0.63 9.40 -4.52
N HIS A 41 -0.26 9.75 -5.44
CA HIS A 41 -0.01 10.80 -6.44
C HIS A 41 -1.27 11.57 -6.77
N ASN A 42 -1.19 12.90 -6.69
CA ASN A 42 -2.16 13.75 -7.37
C ASN A 42 -1.55 14.24 -8.69
N PRO A 43 -1.90 13.67 -9.84
CA PRO A 43 -1.28 14.02 -11.11
C PRO A 43 -1.70 15.41 -11.63
N ASN A 44 -2.67 16.05 -11.01
CA ASN A 44 -3.28 17.27 -11.49
C ASN A 44 -2.82 18.53 -10.74
N ASP A 45 -2.30 18.40 -9.51
CA ASP A 45 -1.92 19.55 -8.68
C ASP A 45 -0.73 19.24 -7.76
N VAL A 46 -0.14 20.29 -7.20
CA VAL A 46 0.96 20.26 -6.21
C VAL A 46 0.47 20.14 -4.77
N VAL A 47 -0.82 20.03 -4.55
CA VAL A 47 -1.46 19.84 -3.26
C VAL A 47 -2.12 18.47 -3.18
N TRP A 48 -2.37 18.02 -1.95
CA TRP A 48 -3.13 16.80 -1.70
C TRP A 48 -4.52 16.91 -2.35
N GLY A 49 -4.99 15.85 -2.95
CA GLY A 49 -6.27 15.81 -3.68
C GLY A 49 -6.66 14.41 -4.08
N PRO A 50 -7.50 14.22 -5.11
CA PRO A 50 -7.92 12.89 -5.53
C PRO A 50 -6.72 12.01 -5.87
N MET A 51 -6.42 11.06 -4.97
CA MET A 51 -5.22 10.23 -5.06
C MET A 51 -5.34 9.17 -6.14
N HIS A 52 -4.23 9.00 -6.83
CA HIS A 52 -3.94 7.94 -7.79
C HIS A 52 -2.74 7.15 -7.30
N TRP A 53 -2.44 6.02 -7.90
CA TRP A 53 -1.13 5.42 -7.77
C TRP A 53 -0.26 5.78 -8.96
N GLY A 54 0.76 6.61 -8.73
CA GLY A 54 1.86 6.80 -9.66
C GLY A 54 2.71 5.52 -9.73
N HIS A 55 3.55 5.39 -10.76
CA HIS A 55 4.40 4.22 -10.96
C HIS A 55 5.79 4.62 -11.43
N ALA A 56 6.80 4.01 -10.86
CA ALA A 56 8.19 4.10 -11.33
C ALA A 56 8.89 2.75 -11.19
N VAL A 57 9.91 2.54 -12.02
CA VAL A 57 10.72 1.32 -11.98
C VAL A 57 12.20 1.64 -11.84
N SER A 58 12.94 0.72 -11.22
CA SER A 58 14.38 0.87 -11.02
C SER A 58 15.08 -0.47 -11.01
N LYS A 59 16.36 -0.48 -11.39
CA LYS A 59 17.25 -1.65 -11.25
C LYS A 59 18.08 -1.61 -9.96
N ASP A 60 18.22 -0.43 -9.35
CA ASP A 60 19.18 -0.18 -8.26
C ASP A 60 18.62 0.63 -7.08
N LEU A 61 17.31 0.98 -7.08
CA LEU A 61 16.63 1.82 -6.10
C LEU A 61 17.13 3.28 -6.02
N ILE A 62 17.99 3.68 -6.95
CA ILE A 62 18.58 5.03 -7.00
C ILE A 62 18.10 5.75 -8.27
N HIS A 63 18.20 5.07 -9.40
CA HIS A 63 17.80 5.61 -10.69
C HIS A 63 16.42 5.08 -11.07
N TRP A 64 15.47 5.98 -11.18
CA TRP A 64 14.06 5.65 -11.41
C TRP A 64 13.62 6.12 -12.80
N GLU A 65 12.93 5.24 -13.49
CA GLU A 65 12.18 5.52 -14.71
C GLU A 65 10.71 5.65 -14.35
N HIS A 66 10.12 6.82 -14.67
CA HIS A 66 8.70 7.07 -14.43
C HIS A 66 7.85 6.43 -15.51
N LEU A 67 6.80 5.76 -15.08
CA LEU A 67 5.81 5.13 -15.94
C LEU A 67 4.45 5.85 -15.81
N PRO A 68 3.49 5.59 -16.72
CA PRO A 68 2.15 6.13 -16.58
C PRO A 68 1.52 5.78 -15.23
N VAL A 69 0.55 6.61 -14.79
CA VAL A 69 -0.26 6.34 -13.61
C VAL A 69 -0.86 4.93 -13.70
N ALA A 70 -0.67 4.13 -12.64
CA ALA A 70 -1.08 2.72 -12.61
C ALA A 70 -2.55 2.52 -12.20
N LEU A 71 -3.01 3.30 -11.19
CA LEU A 71 -4.38 3.19 -10.67
C LEU A 71 -5.04 4.57 -10.59
N TYR A 72 -6.28 4.60 -11.04
CA TYR A 72 -7.11 5.80 -11.11
C TYR A 72 -8.32 5.68 -10.17
N PRO A 73 -8.85 6.81 -9.63
CA PRO A 73 -10.13 6.83 -8.95
C PRO A 73 -11.27 6.21 -9.78
N ASP A 74 -12.26 5.66 -9.07
CA ASP A 74 -13.52 5.18 -9.65
C ASP A 74 -14.70 5.54 -8.75
N GLU A 75 -15.85 4.92 -8.98
CA GLU A 75 -17.09 5.12 -8.21
C GLU A 75 -16.99 4.67 -6.74
N ILE A 76 -16.07 3.77 -6.40
CA ILE A 76 -15.84 3.34 -5.01
C ILE A 76 -15.05 4.40 -4.25
N GLY A 77 -14.03 5.00 -4.90
CA GLY A 77 -13.24 6.05 -4.27
C GLY A 77 -11.91 6.35 -4.95
N THR A 78 -11.14 7.20 -4.29
CA THR A 78 -9.75 7.52 -4.66
C THR A 78 -8.80 6.46 -4.13
N MET A 79 -7.60 6.40 -4.71
CA MET A 79 -6.60 5.38 -4.45
C MET A 79 -5.74 5.75 -3.25
N TYR A 80 -6.14 5.38 -2.03
CA TYR A 80 -5.29 5.53 -0.84
C TYR A 80 -4.20 4.45 -0.79
N SER A 81 -3.40 4.49 0.27
CA SER A 81 -2.21 3.65 0.40
C SER A 81 -2.52 2.16 0.47
N GLY A 82 -1.51 1.37 0.17
CA GLY A 82 -1.59 -0.08 0.15
C GLY A 82 -0.29 -0.75 -0.29
N SER A 83 -0.37 -2.02 -0.61
CA SER A 83 0.77 -2.86 -0.91
C SER A 83 0.53 -3.77 -2.13
N MET A 84 1.59 -4.46 -2.57
CA MET A 84 1.54 -5.35 -3.73
C MET A 84 1.81 -6.81 -3.31
N ALA A 85 1.01 -7.72 -3.81
CA ALA A 85 1.25 -9.15 -3.78
C ALA A 85 1.72 -9.65 -5.15
N TYR A 86 2.73 -10.50 -5.19
CA TYR A 86 3.09 -11.25 -6.38
C TYR A 86 2.56 -12.67 -6.23
N ASP A 87 1.51 -12.97 -6.95
CA ASP A 87 0.79 -14.25 -6.86
C ASP A 87 1.39 -15.29 -7.80
N GLU A 88 2.59 -15.77 -7.45
CA GLU A 88 3.35 -16.72 -8.28
C GLU A 88 2.60 -18.00 -8.60
N ASN A 89 1.72 -18.43 -7.70
CA ASN A 89 0.96 -19.66 -7.82
C ASN A 89 -0.44 -19.47 -8.38
N ASN A 90 -0.78 -18.21 -8.77
CA ASN A 90 -2.11 -17.85 -9.26
C ASN A 90 -3.24 -18.30 -8.32
N THR A 91 -3.03 -18.13 -7.02
CA THR A 91 -4.04 -18.48 -5.99
C THR A 91 -5.31 -17.66 -6.16
N SER A 92 -5.18 -16.42 -6.67
CA SER A 92 -6.28 -15.55 -7.01
C SER A 92 -7.09 -16.04 -8.22
N GLY A 93 -6.52 -16.87 -9.08
CA GLY A 93 -7.15 -17.34 -10.30
C GLY A 93 -7.36 -16.24 -11.35
N PHE A 94 -6.62 -15.13 -11.29
CA PHE A 94 -6.69 -14.08 -12.29
C PHE A 94 -6.00 -14.44 -13.60
N ALA A 95 -4.92 -15.24 -13.53
CA ALA A 95 -4.21 -15.69 -14.73
C ALA A 95 -4.88 -16.90 -15.37
N LYS A 96 -4.82 -16.96 -16.70
CA LYS A 96 -5.39 -18.05 -17.51
C LYS A 96 -4.35 -18.89 -18.24
N TYR A 97 -3.18 -18.30 -18.53
CA TYR A 97 -2.19 -18.89 -19.44
C TYR A 97 -0.79 -18.95 -18.83
N GLY A 98 -0.69 -19.02 -17.49
CA GLY A 98 0.59 -19.14 -16.79
C GLY A 98 1.24 -17.81 -16.44
N GLU A 99 0.55 -16.69 -16.62
CA GLU A 99 0.98 -15.40 -16.09
C GLU A 99 1.01 -15.48 -14.56
N LYS A 100 1.85 -14.66 -13.95
CA LYS A 100 1.91 -14.50 -12.49
C LYS A 100 1.30 -13.14 -12.13
N PRO A 101 0.10 -13.11 -11.55
CA PRO A 101 -0.56 -11.84 -11.25
C PRO A 101 0.23 -10.99 -10.25
N MET A 102 0.35 -9.71 -10.55
CA MET A 102 0.64 -8.68 -9.54
C MET A 102 -0.70 -8.15 -9.03
N VAL A 103 -0.95 -8.27 -7.74
CA VAL A 103 -2.21 -7.86 -7.13
C VAL A 103 -1.95 -6.70 -6.17
N ALA A 104 -2.41 -5.51 -6.56
CA ALA A 104 -2.44 -4.35 -5.68
C ALA A 104 -3.58 -4.51 -4.68
N VAL A 105 -3.28 -4.38 -3.39
CA VAL A 105 -4.27 -4.31 -2.32
C VAL A 105 -4.21 -2.90 -1.75
N TYR A 106 -5.29 -2.15 -1.83
CA TYR A 106 -5.31 -0.73 -1.53
C TYR A 106 -6.59 -0.32 -0.81
N THR A 107 -6.54 0.82 -0.15
CA THR A 107 -7.74 1.45 0.41
C THR A 107 -8.40 2.33 -0.65
N ALA A 108 -9.66 2.09 -0.92
CA ALA A 108 -10.50 3.02 -1.65
C ALA A 108 -11.18 3.98 -0.66
N HIS A 109 -10.96 5.28 -0.83
CA HIS A 109 -11.53 6.32 0.02
C HIS A 109 -12.59 7.10 -0.74
N ASN A 110 -13.82 7.05 -0.27
CA ASN A 110 -14.91 7.83 -0.83
C ASN A 110 -14.86 9.25 -0.32
N MET A 111 -14.57 10.20 -1.20
CA MET A 111 -14.38 11.61 -0.86
C MET A 111 -15.66 12.32 -0.32
N GLU A 112 -16.84 11.79 -0.62
CA GLU A 112 -18.11 12.37 -0.18
C GLU A 112 -18.52 11.90 1.20
N THR A 113 -18.32 10.60 1.49
CA THR A 113 -18.78 9.96 2.73
C THR A 113 -17.67 9.75 3.75
N GLY A 114 -16.41 9.83 3.32
CA GLY A 114 -15.25 9.46 4.13
C GLY A 114 -15.10 7.94 4.34
N LEU A 115 -15.88 7.11 3.63
CA LEU A 115 -15.82 5.66 3.78
C LEU A 115 -14.53 5.11 3.17
N GLU A 116 -13.81 4.33 3.95
CA GLU A 116 -12.59 3.64 3.54
C GLU A 116 -12.83 2.13 3.51
N GLN A 117 -12.50 1.47 2.42
CA GLN A 117 -12.69 0.03 2.21
C GLN A 117 -11.49 -0.56 1.48
N GLN A 118 -11.19 -1.85 1.70
CA GLN A 118 -10.06 -2.44 1.01
C GLN A 118 -10.50 -3.06 -0.31
N CYS A 119 -9.79 -2.68 -1.36
CA CYS A 119 -10.02 -3.10 -2.73
C CYS A 119 -8.76 -3.73 -3.32
N ILE A 120 -8.94 -4.44 -4.43
CA ILE A 120 -7.83 -5.00 -5.20
C ILE A 120 -7.93 -4.64 -6.69
N ALA A 121 -6.75 -4.54 -7.30
CA ALA A 121 -6.59 -4.52 -8.75
C ALA A 121 -5.46 -5.48 -9.12
N TYR A 122 -5.49 -6.04 -10.31
CA TYR A 122 -4.48 -7.01 -10.74
C TYR A 122 -3.90 -6.65 -12.11
N SER A 123 -2.65 -7.04 -12.30
CA SER A 123 -1.92 -6.92 -13.56
C SER A 123 -1.39 -8.29 -13.98
N LEU A 124 -1.51 -8.59 -15.27
CA LEU A 124 -0.97 -9.80 -15.90
C LEU A 124 0.21 -9.51 -16.81
N ASP A 125 0.66 -8.25 -16.87
CA ASP A 125 1.71 -7.76 -17.75
C ASP A 125 2.85 -7.05 -16.99
N GLN A 126 3.16 -7.56 -15.80
CA GLN A 126 4.23 -7.06 -14.94
C GLN A 126 4.00 -5.61 -14.47
N GLY A 127 2.77 -5.28 -14.10
CA GLY A 127 2.43 -3.99 -13.48
C GLY A 127 2.31 -2.82 -14.46
N LYS A 128 2.24 -3.07 -15.77
CA LYS A 128 2.05 -2.00 -16.77
C LYS A 128 0.61 -1.52 -16.82
N HIS A 129 -0.34 -2.46 -16.75
CA HIS A 129 -1.77 -2.17 -16.74
C HIS A 129 -2.44 -2.94 -15.61
N PHE A 130 -3.35 -2.29 -14.92
CA PHE A 130 -4.14 -2.87 -13.85
C PHE A 130 -5.61 -2.88 -14.19
N GLU A 131 -6.26 -4.00 -13.91
CA GLU A 131 -7.70 -4.16 -13.95
C GLU A 131 -8.24 -4.24 -12.52
N LYS A 132 -9.22 -3.41 -12.18
CA LYS A 132 -9.87 -3.46 -10.88
C LYS A 132 -10.77 -4.66 -10.77
N TYR A 133 -10.72 -5.34 -9.63
CA TYR A 133 -11.55 -6.52 -9.44
C TYR A 133 -13.02 -6.15 -9.32
N TYR A 134 -13.86 -6.77 -10.10
CA TYR A 134 -15.30 -6.47 -10.16
C TYR A 134 -16.04 -6.77 -8.85
N GLY A 135 -15.49 -7.63 -7.98
CA GLY A 135 -16.03 -7.98 -6.66
C GLY A 135 -15.52 -7.08 -5.52
N ASN A 136 -14.93 -5.93 -5.84
CA ASN A 136 -14.55 -4.96 -4.80
C ASN A 136 -15.80 -4.36 -4.10
N PRO A 137 -15.68 -4.00 -2.80
CA PRO A 137 -14.51 -4.17 -1.94
C PRO A 137 -14.33 -5.63 -1.50
N VAL A 138 -13.06 -6.04 -1.25
CA VAL A 138 -12.73 -7.38 -0.71
C VAL A 138 -12.71 -7.42 0.81
N ILE A 139 -12.58 -6.28 1.48
CA ILE A 139 -12.80 -6.10 2.91
C ILE A 139 -13.65 -4.83 3.08
N GLU A 140 -14.91 -5.03 3.44
CA GLU A 140 -15.81 -3.92 3.77
C GLU A 140 -15.42 -3.28 5.09
N ASN A 141 -15.65 -1.97 5.21
CA ASN A 141 -15.45 -1.26 6.47
C ASN A 141 -16.51 -1.66 7.49
N PRO A 142 -16.13 -2.14 8.68
CA PRO A 142 -17.08 -2.53 9.72
C PRO A 142 -17.75 -1.34 10.44
N GLY A 143 -17.55 -0.11 9.97
CA GLY A 143 -18.04 1.12 10.60
C GLY A 143 -16.98 1.83 11.45
N THR A 144 -15.69 1.49 11.26
CA THR A 144 -14.57 2.11 11.97
C THR A 144 -14.01 3.25 11.15
N PRO A 145 -13.80 4.45 11.72
CA PRO A 145 -13.06 5.51 11.05
C PRO A 145 -11.59 5.12 10.88
N ASP A 146 -10.91 5.70 9.88
CA ASP A 146 -9.48 5.48 9.64
C ASP A 146 -9.13 3.99 9.43
N PHE A 147 -9.86 3.33 8.53
CA PHE A 147 -9.73 1.90 8.19
C PHE A 147 -8.94 1.72 6.90
N ARG A 148 -7.58 1.76 6.98
CA ARG A 148 -6.72 1.92 5.81
C ARG A 148 -5.35 1.27 5.88
N ASP A 149 -4.58 1.44 4.81
CA ASP A 149 -3.17 1.10 4.64
C ASP A 149 -2.88 -0.40 4.75
N PRO A 150 -3.50 -1.24 3.89
CA PRO A 150 -3.33 -2.68 3.96
C PRO A 150 -1.93 -3.10 3.50
N ARG A 151 -1.25 -3.89 4.34
CA ARG A 151 0.00 -4.56 4.02
C ARG A 151 -0.24 -6.04 3.84
N VAL A 152 -0.10 -6.55 2.62
CA VAL A 152 -0.27 -7.95 2.26
C VAL A 152 1.08 -8.66 2.10
N PHE A 153 1.16 -9.93 2.49
CA PHE A 153 2.31 -10.81 2.25
C PHE A 153 1.89 -12.28 2.29
N TRP A 154 2.68 -13.13 1.61
CA TRP A 154 2.51 -14.58 1.73
C TRP A 154 3.10 -15.08 3.05
N ASN A 155 2.35 -15.89 3.77
CA ASN A 155 2.76 -16.47 5.04
C ASN A 155 3.07 -17.97 4.88
N ASP A 156 4.32 -18.31 4.62
CA ASP A 156 4.77 -19.68 4.39
C ASP A 156 4.38 -20.66 5.51
N LYS A 157 4.32 -20.19 6.77
CA LYS A 157 3.97 -21.05 7.90
C LYS A 157 2.50 -21.42 7.95
N LYS A 158 1.63 -20.56 7.42
CA LYS A 158 0.18 -20.75 7.40
C LYS A 158 -0.37 -21.14 6.04
N ASP A 159 0.51 -21.15 5.03
CA ASP A 159 0.17 -21.43 3.64
C ASP A 159 -1.01 -20.60 3.15
N CYS A 160 -0.94 -19.29 3.38
CA CYS A 160 -1.98 -18.33 3.03
C CYS A 160 -1.46 -16.91 2.90
N TRP A 161 -2.21 -16.04 2.26
CA TRP A 161 -2.01 -14.60 2.33
C TRP A 161 -2.38 -14.09 3.71
N SER A 162 -1.53 -13.25 4.26
CA SER A 162 -1.79 -12.50 5.49
C SER A 162 -1.83 -11.01 5.15
N LEU A 163 -2.67 -10.28 5.86
CA LEU A 163 -2.81 -8.84 5.70
C LEU A 163 -2.92 -8.20 7.08
N VAL A 164 -2.28 -7.06 7.26
CA VAL A 164 -2.46 -6.15 8.39
C VAL A 164 -2.89 -4.79 7.85
N LEU A 165 -3.81 -4.13 8.54
CA LEU A 165 -4.23 -2.76 8.25
C LEU A 165 -4.48 -1.97 9.54
N ALA A 166 -4.47 -0.66 9.43
CA ALA A 166 -4.87 0.23 10.51
C ALA A 166 -6.39 0.34 10.60
N SER A 167 -6.92 0.30 11.83
CA SER A 167 -8.34 0.41 12.14
C SER A 167 -8.51 1.35 13.34
N GLY A 168 -8.58 2.65 13.05
CA GLY A 168 -8.60 3.69 14.07
C GLY A 168 -7.30 3.71 14.89
N ASP A 169 -7.35 3.29 16.16
CA ASP A 169 -6.22 3.31 17.09
C ASP A 169 -5.52 1.95 17.31
N HIS A 170 -5.76 0.99 16.41
CA HIS A 170 -5.21 -0.36 16.49
C HIS A 170 -4.97 -0.96 15.10
N ALA A 171 -4.33 -2.12 15.07
CA ALA A 171 -4.13 -2.90 13.86
C ALA A 171 -5.07 -4.12 13.83
N GLU A 172 -5.61 -4.44 12.66
CA GLU A 172 -6.36 -5.65 12.41
C GLU A 172 -5.60 -6.59 11.47
N PHE A 173 -5.74 -7.90 11.71
CA PHE A 173 -5.09 -8.95 10.92
C PHE A 173 -6.11 -9.80 10.19
N TYR A 174 -5.81 -10.12 8.94
CA TYR A 174 -6.66 -10.93 8.07
C TYR A 174 -5.86 -12.05 7.41
N ALA A 175 -6.56 -13.09 6.99
CA ALA A 175 -6.01 -14.18 6.19
C ALA A 175 -6.92 -14.49 5.00
N SER A 176 -6.31 -14.88 3.87
CA SER A 176 -6.99 -15.27 2.64
C SER A 176 -6.24 -16.39 1.93
N GLN A 177 -6.96 -17.25 1.22
CA GLN A 177 -6.36 -18.25 0.33
C GLN A 177 -6.24 -17.75 -1.12
N ASP A 178 -6.94 -16.66 -1.46
CA ASP A 178 -7.18 -16.24 -2.86
C ASP A 178 -7.11 -14.73 -3.10
N LEU A 179 -6.67 -13.94 -2.09
CA LEU A 179 -6.63 -12.46 -2.14
C LEU A 179 -7.98 -11.77 -2.29
N LYS A 180 -9.06 -12.51 -2.47
CA LYS A 180 -10.43 -12.01 -2.70
C LYS A 180 -11.33 -12.18 -1.49
N ASN A 181 -11.18 -13.31 -0.80
CA ASN A 181 -11.99 -13.66 0.35
C ASN A 181 -11.14 -13.58 1.62
N TRP A 182 -11.38 -12.60 2.46
CA TRP A 182 -10.61 -12.31 3.66
C TRP A 182 -11.37 -12.63 4.93
N LYS A 183 -10.67 -13.21 5.89
CA LYS A 183 -11.19 -13.48 7.23
C LYS A 183 -10.33 -12.77 8.27
N LYS A 184 -10.95 -11.96 9.14
CA LYS A 184 -10.28 -11.36 10.30
C LYS A 184 -9.77 -12.48 11.21
N THR A 185 -8.50 -12.41 11.60
CA THR A 185 -7.82 -13.43 12.44
C THR A 185 -7.39 -12.91 13.78
N GLY A 186 -7.39 -11.60 13.97
CA GLY A 186 -7.03 -10.96 15.24
C GLY A 186 -6.88 -9.47 15.12
N GLU A 187 -6.50 -8.86 16.22
CA GLU A 187 -6.22 -7.43 16.35
C GLU A 187 -5.12 -7.19 17.38
N PHE A 188 -4.49 -6.02 17.33
CA PHE A 188 -3.46 -5.62 18.28
C PHE A 188 -3.49 -4.11 18.50
N GLY A 189 -3.38 -3.68 19.75
CA GLY A 189 -3.28 -2.28 20.11
C GLY A 189 -4.54 -1.68 20.72
N VAL A 190 -5.66 -2.39 20.70
CA VAL A 190 -6.92 -1.91 21.30
C VAL A 190 -6.69 -1.52 22.77
N GLY A 191 -6.98 -0.25 23.10
CA GLY A 191 -6.86 0.29 24.45
C GLY A 191 -5.41 0.45 24.96
N VAL A 192 -4.40 0.28 24.11
CA VAL A 192 -2.97 0.50 24.49
C VAL A 192 -2.65 1.98 24.61
N ASN A 193 -3.25 2.81 23.77
CA ASN A 193 -3.01 4.24 23.74
C ASN A 193 -3.78 4.92 24.88
N LYS A 194 -3.06 5.76 25.65
CA LYS A 194 -3.64 6.55 26.75
C LYS A 194 -4.31 7.84 26.28
N VAL A 195 -4.01 8.25 25.06
CA VAL A 195 -4.57 9.43 24.39
C VAL A 195 -5.12 9.01 23.04
N PRO A 196 -6.15 9.69 22.52
CA PRO A 196 -6.65 9.40 21.19
C PRO A 196 -5.51 9.48 20.17
N THR A 197 -5.39 8.46 19.34
CA THR A 197 -4.40 8.38 18.25
C THR A 197 -5.06 7.76 17.04
N VAL A 198 -4.60 8.13 15.85
CA VAL A 198 -4.93 7.43 14.62
C VAL A 198 -3.68 6.65 14.19
N TRP A 199 -3.87 5.38 13.90
CA TRP A 199 -2.82 4.54 13.35
C TRP A 199 -2.88 4.57 11.83
N GLU A 200 -1.69 4.59 11.21
CA GLU A 200 -1.52 4.63 9.75
C GLU A 200 -0.31 3.80 9.33
N CYS A 201 -0.21 3.52 8.03
CA CYS A 201 0.96 2.93 7.39
C CYS A 201 1.44 1.67 8.10
N THR A 202 0.53 0.76 8.44
CA THR A 202 0.89 -0.49 9.09
C THR A 202 1.79 -1.35 8.21
N ASP A 203 2.90 -1.83 8.78
CA ASP A 203 3.74 -2.84 8.13
C ASP A 203 4.08 -3.95 9.12
N LEU A 204 4.13 -5.18 8.62
CA LEU A 204 4.48 -6.36 9.40
C LEU A 204 5.64 -7.08 8.73
N ILE A 205 6.82 -6.93 9.30
CA ILE A 205 8.04 -7.48 8.77
C ILE A 205 8.54 -8.67 9.59
N ARG A 206 9.14 -9.64 8.90
CA ARG A 206 9.79 -10.77 9.55
C ARG A 206 11.29 -10.54 9.63
N ALA A 207 11.79 -10.27 10.83
CA ALA A 207 13.19 -10.00 11.08
C ALA A 207 13.90 -11.22 11.70
N LYS A 208 15.14 -11.46 11.25
CA LYS A 208 16.02 -12.48 11.84
C LYS A 208 16.54 -11.92 13.17
N THR A 209 16.42 -12.72 14.24
CA THR A 209 16.99 -12.38 15.55
C THR A 209 18.45 -12.80 15.61
N GLY A 210 19.29 -12.04 16.36
CA GLY A 210 20.72 -12.30 16.47
C GLY A 210 21.09 -13.62 17.17
N ASN A 211 20.13 -14.31 17.80
CA ASN A 211 20.33 -15.59 18.45
C ASN A 211 19.96 -16.73 17.50
N GLU A 212 20.88 -17.67 17.31
CA GLU A 212 20.67 -18.88 16.48
C GLU A 212 19.46 -19.72 16.93
N PHE A 213 19.05 -19.63 18.21
CA PHE A 213 17.95 -20.38 18.79
C PHE A 213 16.56 -19.72 18.63
N ASP A 214 16.46 -18.41 18.40
CA ASP A 214 15.19 -17.68 18.35
C ASP A 214 14.58 -17.53 16.94
N GLY A 215 15.36 -17.82 15.90
CA GLY A 215 14.89 -17.80 14.52
C GLY A 215 14.45 -16.41 14.05
N PHE A 216 13.18 -16.28 13.66
CA PHE A 216 12.59 -15.04 13.18
C PHE A 216 11.52 -14.51 14.13
N LYS A 217 11.44 -13.20 14.28
CA LYS A 217 10.33 -12.50 14.97
C LYS A 217 9.58 -11.60 14.01
N TRP A 218 8.30 -11.43 14.25
CA TRP A 218 7.49 -10.44 13.57
C TRP A 218 7.61 -9.10 14.29
N ILE A 219 7.79 -8.04 13.52
CA ILE A 219 7.84 -6.66 14.01
C ILE A 219 6.70 -5.93 13.30
N LEU A 220 5.76 -5.42 14.11
CA LEU A 220 4.72 -4.52 13.64
C LEU A 220 5.25 -3.08 13.71
N ILE A 221 5.18 -2.36 12.61
CA ILE A 221 5.50 -0.95 12.49
C ILE A 221 4.20 -0.21 12.25
N VAL A 222 4.00 0.90 12.95
CA VAL A 222 2.85 1.79 12.75
C VAL A 222 3.27 3.24 12.85
N SER A 223 2.69 4.11 12.06
CA SER A 223 2.71 5.55 12.28
C SER A 223 1.54 5.92 13.18
N MET A 224 1.75 6.88 14.09
CA MET A 224 0.70 7.32 15.01
C MET A 224 0.54 8.84 14.92
N ILE A 225 -0.66 9.29 14.58
CA ILE A 225 -1.01 10.71 14.60
C ILE A 225 -1.69 11.01 15.94
N HIS A 226 -1.12 11.97 16.67
CA HIS A 226 -1.73 12.49 17.89
C HIS A 226 -2.48 13.79 17.59
N PRO A 227 -3.68 14.03 18.18
CA PRO A 227 -4.38 15.30 18.05
C PRO A 227 -3.49 16.48 18.42
N GLY A 228 -3.42 17.49 17.55
CA GLY A 228 -2.61 18.69 17.75
C GLY A 228 -1.13 18.58 17.37
N THR A 229 -0.71 17.45 16.81
CA THR A 229 0.57 17.36 16.10
C THR A 229 0.31 17.46 14.60
N GLU A 230 0.63 18.60 14.00
CA GLU A 230 0.74 18.66 12.54
C GLU A 230 2.01 17.92 12.16
N GLY A 231 1.88 16.91 11.28
CA GLY A 231 2.98 16.11 10.77
C GLY A 231 3.97 16.89 9.89
#